data_9bddbd65f5e707a38cb4d394748eb9b6
#
_entry.id   9bddbd65f5e707a38cb4d394748eb9b6
#
_cell.length_a   1.000
_cell.length_b   1.000
_cell.length_c   1.000
_cell.angle_alpha   90.00
_cell.angle_beta   90.00
_cell.angle_gamma   90.00
#
_symmetry.space_group_name_H-M   'P 1'
#
loop_
_entity.id
_entity.type
_entity.pdbx_description
1 polymer ?
#
loop_
_entity_poly.entity_id
_entity_poly.type
_entity_poly.pdbx_seq_one_letter_code
_entity_poly.pdbx_strand_id
1 'polypeptide(L)'
;MQLVRPGPEYLASYVDALERGWSADNERGVEAAREELSRIQADAAAFLASLEDREATGPPVTLPDGSAAKRLPGFRRWLWDGEFCGSIGLRWQLGTAALPPHCLGHIGYAVVPWKQRLGYAKSALRLILPEARAVGLPYLEITTDPENIASQRVIEANGGVLIEHFIKPQQFGSKPGLRFRITLT
;
A
#
# COMPACT_ATOMS: atom_id res chain seq x y z
N MET A 1 -2.07 -0.58 -18.38
CA MET A 1 -2.47 -0.68 -16.96
C MET A 1 -2.87 0.69 -16.47
N GLN A 2 -3.97 0.78 -15.76
CA GLN A 2 -4.51 1.98 -15.12
C GLN A 2 -4.71 1.75 -13.61
N LEU A 3 -4.84 2.82 -12.84
CA LEU A 3 -5.32 2.75 -11.47
C LEU A 3 -6.84 2.95 -11.49
N VAL A 4 -7.55 2.03 -10.84
CA VAL A 4 -9.00 2.14 -10.65
C VAL A 4 -9.33 2.26 -9.16
N ARG A 5 -10.41 2.96 -8.85
CA ARG A 5 -10.99 2.90 -7.52
C ARG A 5 -11.61 1.50 -7.33
N PRO A 6 -11.34 0.82 -6.19
CA PRO A 6 -12.00 -0.44 -5.91
C PRO A 6 -13.53 -0.33 -6.04
N GLY A 7 -14.13 -1.24 -6.81
CA GLY A 7 -15.55 -1.23 -7.10
C GLY A 7 -16.10 -2.64 -7.35
N PRO A 8 -17.43 -2.80 -7.31
CA PRO A 8 -18.06 -4.10 -7.52
C PRO A 8 -17.69 -4.76 -8.85
N GLU A 9 -17.49 -3.95 -9.90
CA GLU A 9 -17.14 -4.39 -11.25
C GLU A 9 -15.75 -5.05 -11.34
N TYR A 10 -14.85 -4.74 -10.38
CA TYR A 10 -13.49 -5.28 -10.32
C TYR A 10 -13.34 -6.40 -9.28
N LEU A 11 -14.36 -6.58 -8.42
CA LEU A 11 -14.25 -7.39 -7.21
C LEU A 11 -13.99 -8.87 -7.50
N ALA A 12 -14.63 -9.43 -8.54
CA ALA A 12 -14.45 -10.83 -8.88
C ALA A 12 -12.99 -11.20 -9.19
N SER A 13 -12.29 -10.34 -9.93
CA SER A 13 -10.88 -10.55 -10.25
C SER A 13 -9.95 -10.34 -9.04
N TYR A 14 -10.32 -9.46 -8.10
CA TYR A 14 -9.63 -9.31 -6.83
C TYR A 14 -9.78 -10.55 -5.95
N VAL A 15 -11.00 -11.10 -5.85
CA VAL A 15 -11.29 -12.34 -5.11
C VAL A 15 -10.46 -13.50 -5.67
N ASP A 16 -10.38 -13.66 -6.99
CA ASP A 16 -9.53 -14.68 -7.62
C ASP A 16 -8.06 -14.56 -7.20
N ALA A 17 -7.54 -13.34 -7.10
CA ALA A 17 -6.16 -13.13 -6.63
C ALA A 17 -5.98 -13.53 -5.14
N LEU A 18 -6.94 -13.19 -4.28
CA LEU A 18 -6.93 -13.61 -2.88
C LEU A 18 -7.01 -15.13 -2.72
N GLU A 19 -7.87 -15.80 -3.50
CA GLU A 19 -8.04 -17.27 -3.51
C GLU A 19 -6.75 -17.99 -3.95
N ARG A 20 -5.97 -17.36 -4.83
CA ARG A 20 -4.62 -17.82 -5.19
C ARG A 20 -3.57 -17.53 -4.12
N GLY A 21 -3.96 -16.99 -2.97
CA GLY A 21 -3.09 -16.70 -1.83
C GLY A 21 -2.31 -15.38 -1.94
N TRP A 22 -2.64 -14.53 -2.91
CA TRP A 22 -2.02 -13.20 -2.95
C TRP A 22 -2.63 -12.28 -1.89
N SER A 23 -1.79 -11.42 -1.33
CA SER A 23 -2.21 -10.30 -0.46
C SER A 23 -1.36 -9.07 -0.73
N ALA A 24 -1.94 -7.90 -0.50
CA ALA A 24 -1.19 -6.64 -0.43
C ALA A 24 -0.37 -6.51 0.85
N ASP A 25 -0.69 -7.31 1.88
CA ASP A 25 0.08 -7.43 3.11
C ASP A 25 1.19 -8.47 2.90
N ASN A 26 2.40 -7.98 2.60
CA ASN A 26 3.55 -8.84 2.32
C ASN A 26 4.10 -9.56 3.57
N GLU A 27 3.69 -9.14 4.79
CA GLU A 27 4.16 -9.75 6.04
C GLU A 27 3.25 -10.90 6.45
N ARG A 28 1.91 -10.71 6.37
CA ARG A 28 0.92 -11.71 6.77
C ARG A 28 0.45 -12.60 5.61
N GLY A 29 0.71 -12.18 4.37
CA GLY A 29 0.51 -12.99 3.16
C GLY A 29 -0.85 -13.67 3.08
N VAL A 30 -0.86 -15.01 2.99
CA VAL A 30 -2.07 -15.84 2.82
C VAL A 30 -3.09 -15.65 3.97
N GLU A 31 -2.64 -15.37 5.18
CA GLU A 31 -3.53 -15.13 6.31
C GLU A 31 -4.35 -13.85 6.09
N ALA A 32 -3.69 -12.77 5.69
CA ALA A 32 -4.37 -11.54 5.34
C ALA A 32 -5.33 -11.71 4.15
N ALA A 33 -4.96 -12.53 3.16
CA ALA A 33 -5.85 -12.86 2.05
C ALA A 33 -7.14 -13.56 2.53
N ARG A 34 -7.04 -14.52 3.43
CA ARG A 34 -8.19 -15.22 4.02
C ARG A 34 -9.11 -14.30 4.81
N GLU A 35 -8.52 -13.38 5.59
CA GLU A 35 -9.30 -12.39 6.33
C GLU A 35 -10.07 -11.45 5.38
N GLU A 36 -9.44 -10.97 4.31
CA GLU A 36 -10.09 -10.14 3.32
C GLU A 36 -11.22 -10.90 2.60
N LEU A 37 -11.01 -12.17 2.22
CA LEU A 37 -12.05 -13.03 1.65
C LEU A 37 -13.24 -13.17 2.61
N SER A 38 -13.00 -13.43 3.88
CA SER A 38 -14.07 -13.54 4.89
C SER A 38 -14.85 -12.23 5.02
N ARG A 39 -14.18 -11.08 4.99
CA ARG A 39 -14.84 -9.77 5.03
C ARG A 39 -15.67 -9.50 3.78
N ILE A 40 -15.18 -9.88 2.60
CA ILE A 40 -15.89 -9.73 1.34
C ILE A 40 -17.15 -10.61 1.34
N GLN A 41 -17.04 -11.85 1.81
CA GLN A 41 -18.17 -12.78 1.92
C GLN A 41 -19.23 -12.29 2.91
N ALA A 42 -18.83 -11.65 4.01
CA ALA A 42 -19.74 -11.11 4.99
C ALA A 42 -20.47 -9.85 4.47
N ASP A 43 -19.76 -8.90 3.87
CA ASP A 43 -20.31 -7.66 3.31
C ASP A 43 -19.31 -7.03 2.31
N ALA A 44 -19.49 -7.34 1.03
CA ALA A 44 -18.65 -6.82 -0.03
C ALA A 44 -18.71 -5.29 -0.16
N ALA A 45 -19.86 -4.68 0.10
CA ALA A 45 -20.03 -3.23 0.00
C ALA A 45 -19.26 -2.52 1.14
N ALA A 46 -19.39 -3.01 2.37
CA ALA A 46 -18.64 -2.50 3.51
C ALA A 46 -17.12 -2.72 3.33
N PHE A 47 -16.71 -3.87 2.78
CA PHE A 47 -15.30 -4.12 2.45
C PHE A 47 -14.78 -3.07 1.47
N LEU A 48 -15.45 -2.86 0.34
CA LEU A 48 -15.04 -1.88 -0.68
C LEU A 48 -15.00 -0.46 -0.10
N ALA A 49 -16.00 -0.07 0.69
CA ALA A 49 -16.02 1.23 1.36
C ALA A 49 -14.84 1.41 2.31
N SER A 50 -14.39 0.36 2.99
CA SER A 50 -13.25 0.41 3.92
C SER A 50 -11.89 0.65 3.24
N LEU A 51 -11.81 0.51 1.92
CA LEU A 51 -10.59 0.73 1.15
C LEU A 51 -10.32 2.21 0.84
N GLU A 52 -11.26 3.10 1.16
CA GLU A 52 -11.08 4.55 1.07
C GLU A 52 -11.63 5.22 2.34
N ASP A 53 -10.76 5.57 3.25
CA ASP A 53 -11.08 6.20 4.54
C ASP A 53 -10.20 7.45 4.72
N ARG A 54 -10.63 8.55 4.08
CA ARG A 54 -9.87 9.81 4.06
C ARG A 54 -9.94 10.58 5.37
N GLU A 55 -10.80 10.17 6.29
CA GLU A 55 -11.02 10.83 7.59
C GLU A 55 -10.56 9.98 8.76
N ALA A 56 -10.08 8.76 8.51
CA ALA A 56 -9.65 7.79 9.52
C ALA A 56 -10.76 7.46 10.54
N THR A 57 -11.97 7.27 10.04
CA THR A 57 -13.16 6.93 10.86
C THR A 57 -13.28 5.44 11.14
N GLY A 58 -12.56 4.61 10.40
CA GLY A 58 -12.56 3.17 10.57
C GLY A 58 -11.87 2.71 11.86
N PRO A 59 -11.99 1.42 12.20
CA PRO A 59 -11.38 0.85 13.39
C PRO A 59 -9.85 0.96 13.37
N PRO A 60 -9.18 0.87 14.54
CA PRO A 60 -7.74 0.78 14.63
C PRO A 60 -7.18 -0.31 13.71
N VAL A 61 -5.94 -0.13 13.26
CA VAL A 61 -5.22 -1.12 12.46
C VAL A 61 -4.43 -2.04 13.38
N THR A 62 -4.37 -3.33 13.03
CA THR A 62 -3.51 -4.29 13.72
C THR A 62 -2.10 -4.22 13.13
N LEU A 63 -1.10 -4.06 13.99
CA LEU A 63 0.31 -4.10 13.61
C LEU A 63 0.83 -5.54 13.54
N PRO A 64 2.01 -5.79 12.93
CA PRO A 64 2.57 -7.13 12.78
C PRO A 64 2.79 -7.88 14.09
N ASP A 65 3.01 -7.17 15.20
CA ASP A 65 3.14 -7.73 16.55
C ASP A 65 1.81 -7.99 17.26
N GLY A 66 0.68 -7.77 16.57
CA GLY A 66 -0.67 -7.93 17.11
C GLY A 66 -1.19 -6.73 17.90
N SER A 67 -0.39 -5.71 18.14
CA SER A 67 -0.84 -4.48 18.81
C SER A 67 -1.75 -3.64 17.91
N ALA A 68 -2.59 -2.80 18.51
CA ALA A 68 -3.46 -1.89 17.78
C ALA A 68 -2.85 -0.50 17.68
N ALA A 69 -2.97 0.13 16.52
CA ALA A 69 -2.57 1.50 16.29
C ALA A 69 -3.70 2.34 15.68
N LYS A 70 -3.66 3.65 15.94
CA LYS A 70 -4.64 4.57 15.35
C LYS A 70 -4.56 4.51 13.83
N ARG A 71 -5.73 4.33 13.18
CA ARG A 71 -5.84 4.40 11.72
C ARG A 71 -5.43 5.79 11.22
N LEU A 72 -4.74 5.81 10.10
CA LEU A 72 -4.45 7.03 9.36
C LEU A 72 -5.46 7.21 8.22
N PRO A 73 -5.76 8.45 7.83
CA PRO A 73 -6.39 8.73 6.56
C PRO A 73 -5.67 8.01 5.43
N GLY A 74 -6.43 7.42 4.52
CA GLY A 74 -5.81 6.71 3.42
C GLY A 74 -6.82 6.21 2.40
N PHE A 75 -6.30 5.72 1.30
CA PHE A 75 -7.07 5.02 0.30
C PHE A 75 -6.21 4.00 -0.43
N ARG A 76 -6.88 3.04 -1.09
CA ARG A 76 -6.27 2.05 -1.96
C ARG A 76 -6.77 2.24 -3.38
N ARG A 77 -5.89 1.96 -4.36
CA ARG A 77 -6.23 1.86 -5.78
C ARG A 77 -5.82 0.47 -6.26
N TRP A 78 -6.61 -0.10 -7.15
CA TRP A 78 -6.26 -1.35 -7.80
C TRP A 78 -5.60 -1.08 -9.15
N LEU A 79 -4.59 -1.89 -9.46
CA LEU A 79 -3.92 -1.92 -10.75
C LEU A 79 -4.75 -2.81 -11.68
N TRP A 80 -5.14 -2.29 -12.83
CA TRP A 80 -6.06 -2.94 -13.75
C TRP A 80 -5.57 -2.89 -15.20
N ASP A 81 -5.56 -4.04 -15.89
CA ASP A 81 -5.25 -4.15 -17.33
C ASP A 81 -6.27 -4.98 -18.14
N GLY A 82 -7.46 -5.15 -17.60
CA GLY A 82 -8.49 -6.08 -18.00
C GLY A 82 -8.81 -7.09 -16.90
N GLU A 83 -7.87 -7.28 -15.98
CA GLU A 83 -7.99 -8.05 -14.75
C GLU A 83 -7.21 -7.39 -13.61
N PHE A 84 -7.34 -7.90 -12.38
CA PHE A 84 -6.63 -7.39 -11.23
C PHE A 84 -5.13 -7.72 -11.31
N CYS A 85 -4.29 -6.69 -11.22
CA CYS A 85 -2.83 -6.81 -11.33
C CYS A 85 -2.08 -6.53 -10.03
N GLY A 86 -2.76 -6.00 -9.03
CA GLY A 86 -2.16 -5.60 -7.77
C GLY A 86 -2.84 -4.39 -7.15
N SER A 87 -2.26 -3.88 -6.10
CA SER A 87 -2.78 -2.68 -5.43
C SER A 87 -1.67 -1.72 -5.02
N ILE A 88 -2.05 -0.45 -4.88
CA ILE A 88 -1.23 0.60 -4.30
C ILE A 88 -2.10 1.41 -3.33
N GLY A 89 -1.56 1.71 -2.15
CA GLY A 89 -2.24 2.51 -1.13
C GLY A 89 -1.45 3.75 -0.78
N LEU A 90 -2.17 4.84 -0.51
CA LEU A 90 -1.63 6.06 0.08
C LEU A 90 -2.24 6.27 1.46
N ARG A 91 -1.42 6.67 2.43
CA ARG A 91 -1.81 7.06 3.77
C ARG A 91 -1.02 8.29 4.18
N TRP A 92 -1.62 9.12 5.04
CA TRP A 92 -1.00 10.34 5.52
C TRP A 92 -1.45 10.68 6.93
N GLN A 93 -0.83 11.68 7.53
CA GLN A 93 -1.28 12.26 8.80
C GLN A 93 -1.80 13.67 8.53
N LEU A 94 -2.95 14.01 9.12
CA LEU A 94 -3.53 15.34 8.95
C LEU A 94 -2.63 16.42 9.58
N GLY A 95 -2.44 17.52 8.85
CA GLY A 95 -1.70 18.69 9.33
C GLY A 95 -0.17 18.56 9.32
N THR A 96 0.37 17.42 8.87
CA THR A 96 1.82 17.22 8.77
C THR A 96 2.19 16.25 7.65
N ALA A 97 3.41 16.40 7.12
CA ALA A 97 3.98 15.43 6.20
C ALA A 97 4.72 14.28 6.92
N ALA A 98 4.91 14.37 8.24
CA ALA A 98 5.51 13.29 9.01
C ALA A 98 4.51 12.17 9.26
N LEU A 99 5.01 10.93 9.35
CA LEU A 99 4.22 9.77 9.72
C LEU A 99 4.49 9.39 11.19
N PRO A 100 3.50 8.83 11.90
CA PRO A 100 3.71 8.35 13.25
C PRO A 100 4.60 7.08 13.24
N PRO A 101 5.24 6.72 14.38
CA PRO A 101 6.19 5.62 14.46
C PRO A 101 5.65 4.24 14.03
N HIS A 102 4.33 4.05 14.09
CA HIS A 102 3.66 2.82 13.65
C HIS A 102 3.38 2.77 12.14
N CYS A 103 3.84 3.76 11.36
CA CYS A 103 3.67 3.80 9.91
C CYS A 103 4.99 4.13 9.23
N LEU A 104 5.59 3.14 8.58
CA LEU A 104 6.95 3.28 8.03
C LEU A 104 7.02 4.12 6.75
N GLY A 105 5.92 4.24 6.00
CA GLY A 105 5.90 4.98 4.73
C GLY A 105 4.49 5.35 4.27
N HIS A 106 4.39 6.39 3.45
CA HIS A 106 3.13 6.88 2.88
C HIS A 106 2.52 5.91 1.86
N ILE A 107 3.37 5.19 1.13
CA ILE A 107 2.96 4.30 0.04
C ILE A 107 3.31 2.85 0.39
N GLY A 108 2.36 1.96 0.10
CA GLY A 108 2.60 0.53 0.00
C GLY A 108 1.99 0.02 -1.31
N TYR A 109 2.71 -0.85 -2.01
CA TYR A 109 2.23 -1.47 -3.25
C TYR A 109 2.66 -2.93 -3.35
N ALA A 110 1.82 -3.71 -4.02
CA ALA A 110 2.12 -5.09 -4.35
C ALA A 110 1.49 -5.45 -5.71
N VAL A 111 2.23 -6.18 -6.52
CA VAL A 111 1.79 -6.70 -7.82
C VAL A 111 1.64 -8.21 -7.71
N VAL A 112 0.58 -8.77 -8.26
CA VAL A 112 0.37 -10.22 -8.30
C VAL A 112 1.53 -10.92 -9.01
N PRO A 113 1.97 -12.12 -8.58
CA PRO A 113 3.16 -12.78 -9.12
C PRO A 113 3.15 -12.95 -10.64
N TRP A 114 1.98 -13.30 -11.20
CA TRP A 114 1.80 -13.52 -12.64
C TRP A 114 1.76 -12.25 -13.50
N LYS A 115 1.80 -11.05 -12.88
CA LYS A 115 1.87 -9.75 -13.55
C LYS A 115 3.15 -8.97 -13.19
N GLN A 116 4.09 -9.59 -12.51
CA GLN A 116 5.38 -8.96 -12.17
C GLN A 116 6.25 -8.79 -13.43
N ARG A 117 7.25 -7.90 -13.33
CA ARG A 117 8.21 -7.56 -14.41
C ARG A 117 7.58 -6.90 -15.64
N LEU A 118 6.30 -6.53 -15.62
CA LEU A 118 5.61 -5.77 -16.66
C LEU A 118 5.67 -4.25 -16.45
N GLY A 119 6.43 -3.77 -15.46
CA GLY A 119 6.54 -2.34 -15.13
C GLY A 119 5.35 -1.76 -14.37
N TYR A 120 4.41 -2.60 -13.93
CA TYR A 120 3.16 -2.14 -13.30
C TYR A 120 3.38 -1.40 -11.99
N ALA A 121 4.26 -1.87 -11.10
CA ALA A 121 4.59 -1.16 -9.87
C ALA A 121 5.17 0.25 -10.15
N LYS A 122 6.07 0.36 -11.13
CA LYS A 122 6.64 1.66 -11.56
C LYS A 122 5.54 2.60 -12.07
N SER A 123 4.66 2.11 -12.92
CA SER A 123 3.55 2.89 -13.46
C SER A 123 2.54 3.27 -12.39
N ALA A 124 2.21 2.35 -11.47
CA ALA A 124 1.29 2.61 -10.36
C ALA A 124 1.81 3.71 -9.44
N LEU A 125 3.09 3.65 -9.07
CA LEU A 125 3.70 4.70 -8.25
C LEU A 125 3.66 6.06 -8.96
N ARG A 126 3.95 6.13 -10.26
CA ARG A 126 3.82 7.37 -11.03
C ARG A 126 2.38 7.91 -11.04
N LEU A 127 1.40 7.02 -11.24
CA LEU A 127 -0.01 7.42 -11.37
C LEU A 127 -0.63 7.88 -10.06
N ILE A 128 -0.11 7.47 -8.88
CA ILE A 128 -0.66 7.89 -7.58
C ILE A 128 -0.07 9.24 -7.11
N LEU A 129 1.06 9.71 -7.65
CA LEU A 129 1.69 10.97 -7.22
C LEU A 129 0.77 12.19 -7.32
N PRO A 130 -0.07 12.37 -8.37
CA PRO A 130 -1.03 13.46 -8.40
C PRO A 130 -2.05 13.42 -7.26
N GLU A 131 -2.52 12.22 -6.84
CA GLU A 131 -3.43 12.09 -5.70
C GLU A 131 -2.74 12.45 -4.38
N ALA A 132 -1.45 12.14 -4.24
CA ALA A 132 -0.65 12.54 -3.09
C ALA A 132 -0.46 14.06 -3.00
N ARG A 133 -0.25 14.73 -4.15
CA ARG A 133 -0.26 16.21 -4.20
C ARG A 133 -1.61 16.79 -3.79
N ALA A 134 -2.70 16.20 -4.28
CA ALA A 134 -4.05 16.67 -4.00
C ALA A 134 -4.45 16.59 -2.51
N VAL A 135 -3.82 15.72 -1.72
CA VAL A 135 -3.99 15.70 -0.25
C VAL A 135 -3.02 16.63 0.49
N GLY A 136 -2.24 17.43 -0.25
CA GLY A 136 -1.38 18.48 0.31
C GLY A 136 -0.02 18.00 0.81
N LEU A 137 0.43 16.81 0.44
CA LEU A 137 1.75 16.33 0.84
C LEU A 137 2.86 17.01 0.02
N PRO A 138 3.90 17.55 0.64
CA PRO A 138 5.06 18.12 -0.05
C PRO A 138 6.04 17.03 -0.53
N TYR A 139 5.98 15.86 0.07
CA TYR A 139 6.79 14.69 -0.28
C TYR A 139 6.09 13.39 0.13
N LEU A 140 6.56 12.30 -0.44
CA LEU A 140 6.24 10.94 0.01
C LEU A 140 7.49 10.26 0.56
N GLU A 141 7.35 9.51 1.64
CA GLU A 141 8.33 8.55 2.10
C GLU A 141 7.85 7.14 1.82
N ILE A 142 8.75 6.32 1.28
CA ILE A 142 8.52 4.92 0.95
C ILE A 142 9.66 4.12 1.56
N THR A 143 9.33 3.05 2.26
CA THR A 143 10.34 2.17 2.85
C THR A 143 10.36 0.83 2.15
N THR A 144 11.54 0.23 2.08
CA THR A 144 11.75 -1.10 1.53
C THR A 144 12.90 -1.79 2.25
N ASP A 145 12.99 -3.11 2.10
CA ASP A 145 14.12 -3.87 2.61
C ASP A 145 15.35 -3.72 1.71
N PRO A 146 16.58 -3.78 2.27
CA PRO A 146 17.80 -3.67 1.48
C PRO A 146 17.92 -4.72 0.37
N GLU A 147 17.35 -5.91 0.58
CA GLU A 147 17.35 -7.02 -0.39
C GLU A 147 16.30 -6.85 -1.48
N ASN A 148 15.31 -5.98 -1.30
CA ASN A 148 14.25 -5.75 -2.28
C ASN A 148 14.68 -4.75 -3.35
N ILE A 149 15.64 -5.16 -4.16
CA ILE A 149 16.20 -4.36 -5.29
C ILE A 149 15.09 -3.94 -6.28
N ALA A 150 14.07 -4.79 -6.46
CA ALA A 150 12.96 -4.47 -7.36
C ALA A 150 12.20 -3.23 -6.88
N SER A 151 11.88 -3.14 -5.58
CA SER A 151 11.22 -1.98 -4.99
C SER A 151 12.10 -0.72 -5.06
N GLN A 152 13.40 -0.84 -4.76
CA GLN A 152 14.34 0.29 -4.87
C GLN A 152 14.32 0.90 -6.27
N ARG A 153 14.44 0.06 -7.31
CA ARG A 153 14.40 0.50 -8.72
C ARG A 153 13.06 1.16 -9.10
N VAL A 154 11.95 0.66 -8.58
CA VAL A 154 10.62 1.27 -8.78
C VAL A 154 10.56 2.67 -8.19
N ILE A 155 11.08 2.84 -6.97
CA ILE A 155 11.08 4.12 -6.25
C ILE A 155 12.02 5.13 -6.94
N GLU A 156 13.25 4.73 -7.25
CA GLU A 156 14.24 5.55 -7.95
C GLU A 156 13.76 6.00 -9.33
N ALA A 157 13.12 5.10 -10.07
CA ALA A 157 12.56 5.41 -11.40
C ALA A 157 11.38 6.42 -11.34
N ASN A 158 10.88 6.75 -10.16
CA ASN A 158 9.88 7.76 -9.89
C ASN A 158 10.44 8.99 -9.13
N GLY A 159 11.77 9.17 -9.16
CA GLY A 159 12.43 10.32 -8.53
C GLY A 159 12.68 10.15 -7.03
N GLY A 160 12.57 8.93 -6.51
CA GLY A 160 12.89 8.64 -5.12
C GLY A 160 14.39 8.69 -4.84
N VAL A 161 14.76 9.41 -3.80
CA VAL A 161 16.15 9.52 -3.31
C VAL A 161 16.23 8.81 -1.97
N LEU A 162 17.24 7.98 -1.79
CA LEU A 162 17.54 7.34 -0.50
C LEU A 162 17.95 8.43 0.51
N ILE A 163 17.22 8.52 1.63
CA ILE A 163 17.47 9.52 2.66
C ILE A 163 17.93 8.91 3.98
N GLU A 164 17.66 7.62 4.20
CA GLU A 164 17.98 7.01 5.49
C GLU A 164 18.16 5.48 5.36
N HIS A 165 19.18 4.95 6.04
CA HIS A 165 19.28 3.56 6.46
C HIS A 165 18.85 3.49 7.92
N PHE A 166 17.87 2.67 8.26
CA PHE A 166 17.33 2.62 9.62
C PHE A 166 17.05 1.19 10.06
N ILE A 167 16.87 1.02 11.36
CA ILE A 167 16.32 -0.23 11.91
C ILE A 167 14.84 -0.04 12.13
N LYS A 168 14.03 -0.89 11.53
CA LYS A 168 12.59 -0.90 11.72
C LYS A 168 12.26 -1.05 13.21
N PRO A 169 11.24 -0.37 13.74
CA PRO A 169 10.77 -0.57 15.12
C PRO A 169 10.46 -2.03 15.44
N GLN A 170 10.46 -2.38 16.72
CA GLN A 170 10.27 -3.75 17.18
C GLN A 170 9.00 -4.42 16.63
N GLN A 171 7.90 -3.68 16.54
CA GLN A 171 6.64 -4.18 15.95
C GLN A 171 6.75 -4.57 14.48
N PHE A 172 7.83 -4.20 13.79
CA PHE A 172 8.18 -4.58 12.42
C PHE A 172 9.42 -5.49 12.37
N GLY A 173 9.75 -6.15 13.49
CA GLY A 173 10.78 -7.19 13.57
C GLY A 173 12.22 -6.69 13.69
N SER A 174 12.47 -5.40 13.96
CA SER A 174 13.82 -4.82 14.17
C SER A 174 14.82 -5.11 13.04
N LYS A 175 14.34 -5.24 11.80
CA LYS A 175 15.16 -5.52 10.63
C LYS A 175 15.68 -4.22 9.99
N PRO A 176 16.80 -4.27 9.24
CA PRO A 176 17.25 -3.15 8.44
C PRO A 176 16.18 -2.71 7.43
N GLY A 177 16.09 -1.41 7.20
CA GLY A 177 15.21 -0.80 6.21
C GLY A 177 15.88 0.37 5.51
N LEU A 178 15.42 0.65 4.31
CA LEU A 178 15.80 1.82 3.52
C LEU A 178 14.59 2.75 3.43
N ARG A 179 14.81 4.06 3.64
CA ARG A 179 13.79 5.08 3.46
C ARG A 179 14.16 5.96 2.26
N PHE A 180 13.27 6.01 1.33
CA PHE A 180 13.35 6.89 0.16
C PHE A 180 12.35 8.02 0.29
N ARG A 181 12.67 9.17 -0.30
CA ARG A 181 11.76 10.31 -0.41
C ARG A 181 11.58 10.72 -1.86
N ILE A 182 10.32 10.93 -2.25
CA ILE A 182 9.92 11.54 -3.52
C ILE A 182 9.37 12.92 -3.19
N THR A 183 10.00 13.98 -3.68
CA THR A 183 9.48 15.36 -3.56
C THR A 183 8.31 15.53 -4.51
N LEU A 184 7.22 16.12 -4.01
CA LEU A 184 6.01 16.41 -4.77
C LEU A 184 5.98 17.91 -5.11
N THR A 185 6.63 18.28 -6.19
CA THR A 185 6.57 19.65 -6.75
C THR A 185 5.38 19.84 -7.68
#